data_4b180863d7f772fe914e4f4871ac2ea9
#
_entry.id   4b180863d7f772fe914e4f4871ac2ea9
#
_cell.length_a   1.000
_cell.length_b   1.000
_cell.length_c   1.000
_cell.angle_alpha   90.00
_cell.angle_beta   90.00
_cell.angle_gamma   90.00
#
_symmetry.space_group_name_H-M   'P 1'
#
loop_
_entity.id
_entity.type
_entity.pdbx_description
1 polymer ?
#
loop_
_entity_poly.entity_id
_entity_poly.type
_entity_poly.pdbx_seq_one_letter_code
_entity_poly.pdbx_strand_id
1 'polypeptide(L)'
;MAARPVTRPIFIVGQPRTGTTILFDLLAQDCALRPPLTWEVDTPFPLPRPETYDTDPRIAETQAILEMSEQIVPGLMAFHPMGALVGQECVRITAGQFCSMIFSVQYRLPSYYRWLLYEADHHPAYGYHRMFLQHLQSGVAGQWLLKSPAHLWQLDALVAEYPDALIVQTHRDPLNVISSISALTHHLRHLASDESSITECAAQSCEEIVVGLERGMTLRDSLGGQRVVDVQFADFIRDPFATIRTLYAELGRELEPLAEQNMRAFLAAHPGDGGGSRYCWADTGLDAGLVRQQVGAYQQRYGVPDEPLR
;
A
#
# COMPACT_ATOMS: atom_id res chain seq x y z
N MET A 1 -21.29 -7.55 -22.80
CA MET A 1 -20.02 -8.30 -22.84
C MET A 1 -19.84 -8.96 -21.48
N ALA A 2 -19.50 -10.24 -21.39
CA ALA A 2 -19.13 -10.85 -20.13
C ALA A 2 -17.82 -10.19 -19.65
N ALA A 3 -17.80 -9.74 -18.39
CA ALA A 3 -16.59 -9.15 -17.81
C ALA A 3 -15.46 -10.19 -17.80
N ARG A 4 -14.28 -9.82 -18.28
CA ARG A 4 -13.11 -10.73 -18.21
C ARG A 4 -12.75 -10.97 -16.75
N PRO A 5 -12.48 -12.20 -16.32
CA PRO A 5 -12.09 -12.47 -14.95
C PRO A 5 -10.75 -11.78 -14.62
N VAL A 6 -10.62 -11.31 -13.41
CA VAL A 6 -9.32 -10.94 -12.82
C VAL A 6 -8.67 -12.24 -12.39
N THR A 7 -7.52 -12.58 -12.98
CA THR A 7 -6.85 -13.87 -12.75
C THR A 7 -5.49 -13.70 -12.11
N ARG A 8 -5.22 -14.46 -11.06
CA ARG A 8 -3.96 -14.49 -10.31
C ARG A 8 -3.37 -13.10 -10.02
N PRO A 9 -4.17 -12.15 -9.48
CA PRO A 9 -3.64 -10.84 -9.14
C PRO A 9 -2.56 -10.98 -8.06
N ILE A 10 -1.54 -10.12 -8.11
CA ILE A 10 -0.51 -10.03 -7.07
C ILE A 10 -0.89 -8.89 -6.14
N PHE A 11 -1.05 -9.19 -4.85
CA PHE A 11 -1.33 -8.20 -3.83
C PHE A 11 -0.13 -8.01 -2.90
N ILE A 12 0.41 -6.80 -2.87
CA ILE A 12 1.39 -6.40 -1.86
C ILE A 12 0.60 -5.89 -0.64
N VAL A 13 0.75 -6.61 0.46
CA VAL A 13 0.11 -6.34 1.73
C VAL A 13 1.18 -6.08 2.80
N GLY A 14 0.77 -5.69 4.00
CA GLY A 14 1.68 -5.43 5.12
C GLY A 14 1.36 -4.09 5.77
N GLN A 15 2.02 -3.80 6.87
CA GLN A 15 1.85 -2.52 7.53
C GLN A 15 2.28 -1.37 6.60
N PRO A 16 1.72 -0.16 6.74
CA PRO A 16 2.22 1.00 6.02
C PRO A 16 3.69 1.24 6.40
N ARG A 17 4.46 1.89 5.55
CA ARG A 17 5.87 2.25 5.81
C ARG A 17 6.82 1.05 5.96
N THR A 18 6.45 -0.11 5.48
CA THR A 18 7.29 -1.34 5.43
C THR A 18 7.97 -1.55 4.08
N GLY A 19 8.10 -0.50 3.27
CA GLY A 19 8.71 -0.57 1.94
C GLY A 19 7.76 -1.06 0.84
N THR A 20 6.45 -1.19 1.12
CA THR A 20 5.45 -1.62 0.12
C THR A 20 5.44 -0.75 -1.13
N THR A 21 5.62 0.58 -1.00
CA THR A 21 5.58 1.50 -2.15
C THR A 21 6.76 1.28 -3.07
N ILE A 22 7.99 1.29 -2.56
CA ILE A 22 9.17 1.08 -3.43
C ILE A 22 9.20 -0.32 -4.03
N LEU A 23 8.74 -1.35 -3.29
CA LEU A 23 8.58 -2.70 -3.84
C LEU A 23 7.56 -2.71 -4.98
N PHE A 24 6.40 -2.08 -4.77
CA PHE A 24 5.35 -1.96 -5.78
C PHE A 24 5.83 -1.23 -7.03
N ASP A 25 6.50 -0.09 -6.86
CA ASP A 25 7.02 0.72 -7.95
C ASP A 25 8.12 0.00 -8.76
N LEU A 26 8.97 -0.79 -8.08
CA LEU A 26 9.95 -1.64 -8.76
C LEU A 26 9.27 -2.76 -9.55
N LEU A 27 8.33 -3.50 -8.95
CA LEU A 27 7.62 -4.57 -9.65
C LEU A 27 6.78 -4.02 -10.81
N ALA A 28 6.29 -2.79 -10.73
CA ALA A 28 5.57 -2.11 -11.80
C ALA A 28 6.43 -1.84 -13.05
N GLN A 29 7.75 -1.96 -12.96
CA GLN A 29 8.65 -1.85 -14.11
C GLN A 29 8.71 -3.11 -14.98
N ASP A 30 8.13 -4.23 -14.49
CA ASP A 30 7.92 -5.45 -15.30
C ASP A 30 6.68 -5.27 -16.18
N CYS A 31 6.88 -5.22 -17.50
CA CYS A 31 5.79 -5.05 -18.46
C CYS A 31 4.77 -6.20 -18.46
N ALA A 32 5.07 -7.34 -17.83
CA ALA A 32 4.13 -8.43 -17.61
C ALA A 32 3.13 -8.13 -16.46
N LEU A 33 3.40 -7.11 -15.65
CA LEU A 33 2.56 -6.69 -14.54
C LEU A 33 1.89 -5.35 -14.85
N ARG A 34 0.66 -5.18 -14.37
CA ARG A 34 -0.14 -3.99 -14.60
C ARG A 34 -0.62 -3.40 -13.26
N PRO A 35 -0.01 -2.32 -12.74
CA PRO A 35 -0.61 -1.57 -11.67
C PRO A 35 -1.80 -0.74 -12.20
N PRO A 36 -2.83 -0.44 -11.38
CA PRO A 36 -3.79 0.59 -11.72
C PRO A 36 -3.10 1.95 -11.62
N LEU A 37 -3.03 2.71 -12.71
CA LEU A 37 -2.34 4.01 -12.70
C LEU A 37 -3.23 5.10 -12.10
N THR A 38 -2.61 6.14 -11.51
CA THR A 38 -3.33 7.22 -10.83
C THR A 38 -4.38 7.86 -11.74
N TRP A 39 -4.04 8.19 -12.99
CA TRP A 39 -4.98 8.79 -13.93
C TRP A 39 -6.17 7.89 -14.27
N GLU A 40 -5.97 6.54 -14.30
CA GLU A 40 -7.05 5.58 -14.54
C GLU A 40 -8.00 5.46 -13.35
N VAL A 41 -7.45 5.53 -12.13
CA VAL A 41 -8.23 5.39 -10.89
C VAL A 41 -9.02 6.66 -10.61
N ASP A 42 -8.42 7.82 -10.81
CA ASP A 42 -9.05 9.10 -10.52
C ASP A 42 -10.09 9.49 -11.59
N THR A 43 -9.86 9.08 -12.86
CA THR A 43 -10.79 9.34 -13.97
C THR A 43 -11.01 8.07 -14.81
N PRO A 44 -11.80 7.09 -14.31
CA PRO A 44 -11.94 5.77 -14.95
C PRO A 44 -12.76 5.78 -16.23
N PHE A 45 -13.43 6.89 -16.55
CA PHE A 45 -14.26 7.05 -17.75
C PHE A 45 -13.75 8.21 -18.63
N PRO A 46 -13.76 8.06 -19.98
CA PRO A 46 -14.06 6.83 -20.74
C PRO A 46 -13.00 5.75 -20.51
N LEU A 47 -13.30 4.50 -20.92
CA LEU A 47 -12.33 3.40 -20.85
C LEU A 47 -11.02 3.76 -21.56
N PRO A 48 -9.85 3.45 -20.97
CA PRO A 48 -8.57 3.60 -21.66
C PRO A 48 -8.53 2.74 -22.92
N ARG A 49 -7.87 3.22 -23.96
CA ARG A 49 -7.72 2.51 -25.24
C ARG A 49 -6.26 2.08 -25.39
N PRO A 50 -5.98 0.86 -25.85
CA PRO A 50 -4.60 0.39 -26.03
C PRO A 50 -3.76 1.31 -26.92
N GLU A 51 -4.38 1.85 -27.98
CA GLU A 51 -3.70 2.66 -29.00
C GLU A 51 -3.26 4.04 -28.47
N THR A 52 -3.91 4.52 -27.43
CA THR A 52 -3.66 5.86 -26.84
C THR A 52 -3.34 5.81 -25.35
N TYR A 53 -3.02 4.62 -24.82
CA TYR A 53 -2.84 4.42 -23.39
C TYR A 53 -1.75 5.31 -22.79
N ASP A 54 -0.64 5.47 -23.50
CA ASP A 54 0.51 6.27 -23.05
C ASP A 54 0.39 7.76 -23.42
N THR A 55 -0.66 8.14 -24.16
CA THR A 55 -0.90 9.51 -24.64
C THR A 55 -2.30 10.01 -24.31
N ASP A 56 -3.02 9.33 -23.42
CA ASP A 56 -4.36 9.75 -23.00
C ASP A 56 -4.29 11.14 -22.36
N PRO A 57 -5.15 12.09 -22.75
CA PRO A 57 -5.10 13.47 -22.25
C PRO A 57 -5.30 13.57 -20.73
N ARG A 58 -6.00 12.60 -20.11
CA ARG A 58 -6.17 12.53 -18.65
C ARG A 58 -4.85 12.39 -17.89
N ILE A 59 -3.79 11.87 -18.54
CA ILE A 59 -2.45 11.80 -17.93
C ILE A 59 -1.96 13.22 -17.60
N ALA A 60 -2.04 14.13 -18.57
CA ALA A 60 -1.61 15.52 -18.37
C ALA A 60 -2.54 16.28 -17.39
N GLU A 61 -3.83 16.03 -17.46
CA GLU A 61 -4.82 16.62 -16.55
C GLU A 61 -4.58 16.17 -15.10
N THR A 62 -4.38 14.87 -14.87
CA THR A 62 -4.08 14.33 -13.54
C THR A 62 -2.75 14.86 -13.02
N GLN A 63 -1.72 14.91 -13.87
CA GLN A 63 -0.41 15.45 -13.48
C GLN A 63 -0.51 16.93 -13.05
N ALA A 64 -1.26 17.73 -13.78
CA ALA A 64 -1.48 19.15 -13.43
C ALA A 64 -2.21 19.30 -12.09
N ILE A 65 -3.20 18.44 -11.78
CA ILE A 65 -3.90 18.44 -10.48
C ILE A 65 -2.94 18.09 -9.35
N LEU A 66 -2.07 17.09 -9.53
CA LEU A 66 -1.09 16.70 -8.53
C LEU A 66 -0.05 17.82 -8.28
N GLU A 67 0.43 18.48 -9.32
CA GLU A 67 1.35 19.61 -9.21
C GLU A 67 0.70 20.81 -8.49
N MET A 68 -0.57 21.08 -8.78
CA MET A 68 -1.33 22.11 -8.06
C MET A 68 -1.50 21.72 -6.57
N SER A 69 -1.73 20.45 -6.27
CA SER A 69 -1.84 19.96 -4.90
C SER A 69 -0.55 20.16 -4.13
N GLU A 70 0.61 19.89 -4.73
CA GLU A 70 1.93 20.17 -4.13
C GLU A 70 2.18 21.66 -3.90
N GLN A 71 1.66 22.54 -4.78
CA GLN A 71 1.76 24.00 -4.60
C GLN A 71 0.89 24.49 -3.42
N ILE A 72 -0.31 23.92 -3.25
CA ILE A 72 -1.20 24.24 -2.14
C ILE A 72 -0.65 23.68 -0.83
N VAL A 73 -0.02 22.51 -0.88
CA VAL A 73 0.49 21.77 0.27
C VAL A 73 1.93 21.36 0.01
N PRO A 74 2.89 22.26 0.21
CA PRO A 74 4.30 21.95 0.00
C PRO A 74 4.78 20.77 0.85
N GLY A 75 5.47 19.84 0.22
CA GLY A 75 6.01 18.65 0.87
C GLY A 75 5.09 17.43 0.86
N LEU A 76 3.89 17.52 0.27
CA LEU A 76 2.96 16.38 0.15
C LEU A 76 3.61 15.21 -0.60
N MET A 77 4.23 15.47 -1.75
CA MET A 77 4.92 14.46 -2.56
C MET A 77 6.18 13.89 -1.89
N ALA A 78 6.74 14.61 -0.93
CA ALA A 78 7.89 14.12 -0.18
C ALA A 78 7.52 13.02 0.82
N PHE A 79 6.29 13.03 1.36
CA PHE A 79 5.77 11.96 2.21
C PHE A 79 5.26 10.76 1.42
N HIS A 80 4.65 11.01 0.27
CA HIS A 80 4.08 9.98 -0.59
C HIS A 80 4.29 10.39 -2.05
N PRO A 81 5.27 9.78 -2.75
CA PRO A 81 5.49 10.06 -4.16
C PRO A 81 4.22 9.80 -4.97
N MET A 82 3.82 10.78 -5.77
CA MET A 82 2.62 10.73 -6.61
C MET A 82 2.93 11.18 -8.02
N GLY A 83 2.22 10.63 -8.98
CA GLY A 83 2.32 10.99 -10.39
C GLY A 83 1.20 10.35 -11.20
N ALA A 84 0.82 10.93 -12.32
CA ALA A 84 -0.26 10.41 -13.15
C ALA A 84 0.01 8.96 -13.63
N LEU A 85 1.28 8.65 -13.92
CA LEU A 85 1.73 7.33 -14.38
C LEU A 85 2.27 6.44 -13.25
N VAL A 86 2.16 6.86 -11.99
CA VAL A 86 2.51 6.04 -10.83
C VAL A 86 1.35 5.13 -10.48
N GLY A 87 1.66 3.90 -10.06
CA GLY A 87 0.67 2.94 -9.59
C GLY A 87 -0.08 3.43 -8.35
N GLN A 88 -1.41 3.36 -8.37
CA GLN A 88 -2.26 3.84 -7.28
C GLN A 88 -2.60 2.71 -6.30
N GLU A 89 -2.79 3.06 -5.04
CA GLU A 89 -3.18 2.13 -4.00
C GLU A 89 -4.67 1.76 -4.06
N CYS A 90 -4.99 0.51 -3.70
CA CYS A 90 -6.37 0.01 -3.68
C CYS A 90 -7.29 0.79 -2.73
N VAL A 91 -6.75 1.49 -1.73
CA VAL A 91 -7.53 2.38 -0.84
C VAL A 91 -8.28 3.47 -1.60
N ARG A 92 -7.77 3.91 -2.76
CA ARG A 92 -8.46 4.88 -3.63
C ARG A 92 -9.67 4.24 -4.31
N ILE A 93 -9.56 2.98 -4.71
CA ILE A 93 -10.67 2.23 -5.32
C ILE A 93 -11.75 1.94 -4.26
N THR A 94 -11.37 1.39 -3.10
CA THR A 94 -12.32 1.05 -2.02
C THR A 94 -12.97 2.29 -1.40
N ALA A 95 -12.37 3.48 -1.54
CA ALA A 95 -12.97 4.74 -1.16
C ALA A 95 -14.32 5.00 -1.86
N GLY A 96 -14.52 4.49 -3.07
CA GLY A 96 -15.80 4.56 -3.77
C GLY A 96 -16.96 3.86 -3.07
N GLN A 97 -16.66 2.97 -2.10
CA GLN A 97 -17.65 2.31 -1.24
C GLN A 97 -17.67 2.87 0.19
N PHE A 98 -17.01 3.99 0.44
CA PHE A 98 -16.80 4.52 1.80
C PHE A 98 -16.22 3.49 2.79
N CYS A 99 -15.49 2.50 2.30
CA CYS A 99 -14.86 1.44 3.09
C CYS A 99 -13.34 1.47 2.86
N SER A 100 -12.69 2.55 3.32
CA SER A 100 -11.27 2.80 3.07
C SER A 100 -10.60 3.57 4.19
N MET A 101 -9.41 3.14 4.59
CA MET A 101 -8.60 3.84 5.60
C MET A 101 -8.15 5.25 5.15
N ILE A 102 -8.22 5.56 3.86
CA ILE A 102 -7.79 6.87 3.34
C ILE A 102 -8.51 8.03 4.05
N PHE A 103 -9.80 7.86 4.38
CA PHE A 103 -10.58 8.89 5.04
C PHE A 103 -10.11 9.14 6.48
N SER A 104 -9.80 8.09 7.25
CA SER A 104 -9.34 8.23 8.64
C SER A 104 -7.89 8.70 8.74
N VAL A 105 -7.10 8.52 7.68
CA VAL A 105 -5.73 9.06 7.58
C VAL A 105 -5.77 10.55 7.21
N GLN A 106 -6.59 10.93 6.25
CA GLN A 106 -6.67 12.33 5.76
C GLN A 106 -7.50 13.26 6.67
N TYR A 107 -8.47 12.71 7.39
CA TYR A 107 -9.40 13.47 8.21
C TYR A 107 -9.51 12.90 9.63
N ARG A 108 -9.79 13.76 10.59
CA ARG A 108 -10.10 13.36 11.98
C ARG A 108 -11.54 12.86 12.07
N LEU A 109 -11.74 11.55 11.88
CA LEU A 109 -13.05 10.88 11.83
C LEU A 109 -13.11 9.71 12.83
N PRO A 110 -13.14 9.94 14.16
CA PRO A 110 -12.99 8.87 15.16
C PRO A 110 -14.11 7.84 15.15
N SER A 111 -15.35 8.20 14.87
CA SER A 111 -16.48 7.26 14.77
C SER A 111 -16.38 6.39 13.52
N TYR A 112 -16.02 6.98 12.38
CA TYR A 112 -15.79 6.24 11.14
C TYR A 112 -14.60 5.28 11.26
N TYR A 113 -13.50 5.74 11.86
CA TYR A 113 -12.31 4.94 12.11
C TYR A 113 -12.65 3.69 12.94
N ARG A 114 -13.37 3.85 14.06
CA ARG A 114 -13.79 2.74 14.91
C ARG A 114 -14.71 1.76 14.17
N TRP A 115 -15.69 2.28 13.45
CA TRP A 115 -16.55 1.46 12.60
C TRP A 115 -15.75 0.67 11.57
N LEU A 116 -14.84 1.34 10.83
CA LEU A 116 -14.01 0.70 9.81
C LEU A 116 -13.14 -0.43 10.38
N LEU A 117 -12.55 -0.20 11.57
CA LEU A 117 -11.64 -1.14 12.20
C LEU A 117 -12.36 -2.32 12.85
N TYR A 118 -13.55 -2.12 13.45
CA TYR A 118 -14.16 -3.12 14.32
C TYR A 118 -15.49 -3.69 13.81
N GLU A 119 -16.22 -2.97 12.97
CA GLU A 119 -17.62 -3.30 12.67
C GLU A 119 -17.88 -3.48 11.17
N ALA A 120 -17.06 -2.86 10.29
CA ALA A 120 -17.30 -2.86 8.86
C ALA A 120 -17.17 -4.27 8.25
N ASP A 121 -18.15 -4.64 7.44
CA ASP A 121 -18.01 -5.75 6.49
C ASP A 121 -17.27 -5.27 5.25
N HIS A 122 -16.09 -5.82 4.99
CA HIS A 122 -15.24 -5.42 3.86
C HIS A 122 -15.55 -6.18 2.56
N HIS A 123 -16.31 -7.27 2.59
CA HIS A 123 -16.63 -8.07 1.38
C HIS A 123 -17.28 -7.24 0.25
N PRO A 124 -18.25 -6.35 0.51
CA PRO A 124 -18.82 -5.52 -0.56
C PRO A 124 -17.80 -4.59 -1.23
N ALA A 125 -16.83 -4.07 -0.45
CA ALA A 125 -15.79 -3.20 -0.99
C ALA A 125 -14.83 -3.97 -1.92
N TYR A 126 -14.52 -5.24 -1.61
CA TYR A 126 -13.72 -6.09 -2.52
C TYR A 126 -14.50 -6.51 -3.76
N GLY A 127 -15.82 -6.75 -3.65
CA GLY A 127 -16.68 -6.96 -4.83
C GLY A 127 -16.67 -5.76 -5.77
N TYR A 128 -16.77 -4.53 -5.22
CA TYR A 128 -16.62 -3.30 -5.99
C TYR A 128 -15.21 -3.15 -6.58
N HIS A 129 -14.18 -3.43 -5.80
CA HIS A 129 -12.80 -3.40 -6.25
C HIS A 129 -12.57 -4.31 -7.47
N ARG A 130 -13.08 -5.55 -7.43
CA ARG A 130 -13.02 -6.45 -8.59
C ARG A 130 -13.75 -5.88 -9.80
N MET A 131 -14.95 -5.36 -9.61
CA MET A 131 -15.72 -4.75 -10.70
C MET A 131 -14.97 -3.58 -11.33
N PHE A 132 -14.32 -2.76 -10.52
CA PHE A 132 -13.50 -1.63 -10.97
C PHE A 132 -12.30 -2.10 -11.80
N LEU A 133 -11.56 -3.11 -11.33
CA LEU A 133 -10.47 -3.72 -12.08
C LEU A 133 -10.94 -4.35 -13.39
N GLN A 134 -12.09 -5.03 -13.40
CA GLN A 134 -12.70 -5.60 -14.60
C GLN A 134 -13.08 -4.49 -15.60
N HIS A 135 -13.52 -3.33 -15.12
CA HIS A 135 -13.77 -2.17 -15.96
C HIS A 135 -12.48 -1.71 -16.65
N LEU A 136 -11.42 -1.43 -15.90
CA LEU A 136 -10.15 -0.97 -16.45
C LEU A 136 -9.51 -1.99 -17.42
N GLN A 137 -9.50 -3.29 -17.08
CA GLN A 137 -8.91 -4.32 -17.93
C GLN A 137 -9.71 -4.61 -19.20
N SER A 138 -10.96 -4.14 -19.31
CA SER A 138 -11.72 -4.24 -20.55
C SER A 138 -11.17 -3.31 -21.63
N GLY A 139 -10.50 -2.23 -21.24
CA GLY A 139 -9.73 -1.37 -22.13
C GLY A 139 -8.33 -1.93 -22.39
N VAL A 140 -7.52 -2.08 -21.35
CA VAL A 140 -6.14 -2.57 -21.42
C VAL A 140 -5.98 -3.75 -20.48
N ALA A 141 -5.62 -4.92 -21.01
CA ALA A 141 -5.45 -6.14 -20.25
C ALA A 141 -4.05 -6.23 -19.62
N GLY A 142 -3.90 -7.02 -18.55
CA GLY A 142 -2.63 -7.33 -17.91
C GLY A 142 -2.86 -8.13 -16.61
N GLN A 143 -1.79 -8.72 -16.07
CA GLN A 143 -1.85 -9.31 -14.73
C GLN A 143 -1.75 -8.19 -13.69
N TRP A 144 -2.76 -8.06 -12.86
CA TRP A 144 -2.81 -7.00 -11.88
C TRP A 144 -1.72 -7.13 -10.81
N LEU A 145 -1.00 -6.04 -10.59
CA LEU A 145 -0.15 -5.78 -9.45
C LEU A 145 -0.85 -4.73 -8.57
N LEU A 146 -1.16 -5.09 -7.35
CA LEU A 146 -2.05 -4.34 -6.45
C LEU A 146 -1.37 -4.13 -5.10
N LYS A 147 -1.67 -3.03 -4.44
CA LYS A 147 -1.07 -2.71 -3.15
C LYS A 147 -2.04 -1.93 -2.26
N SER A 148 -2.12 -2.33 -1.01
CA SER A 148 -2.69 -1.51 0.07
C SER A 148 -2.27 -2.07 1.43
N PRO A 149 -1.90 -1.23 2.39
CA PRO A 149 -1.68 -1.65 3.77
C PRO A 149 -2.93 -2.26 4.41
N ALA A 150 -4.13 -1.76 4.09
CA ALA A 150 -5.39 -2.24 4.65
C ALA A 150 -5.70 -3.70 4.30
N HIS A 151 -5.14 -4.24 3.23
CA HIS A 151 -5.33 -5.64 2.86
C HIS A 151 -4.92 -6.63 3.95
N LEU A 152 -3.95 -6.27 4.81
CA LEU A 152 -3.46 -7.16 5.85
C LEU A 152 -4.56 -7.57 6.85
N TRP A 153 -5.44 -6.68 7.21
CA TRP A 153 -6.53 -6.90 8.17
C TRP A 153 -7.86 -7.28 7.53
N GLN A 154 -7.86 -7.42 6.20
CA GLN A 154 -9.01 -7.73 5.35
C GLN A 154 -8.72 -8.94 4.44
N LEU A 155 -7.78 -9.79 4.83
CA LEU A 155 -7.32 -10.91 4.01
C LEU A 155 -8.45 -11.91 3.70
N ASP A 156 -9.41 -12.09 4.59
CA ASP A 156 -10.59 -12.91 4.39
C ASP A 156 -11.46 -12.41 3.23
N ALA A 157 -11.79 -11.13 3.23
CA ALA A 157 -12.54 -10.51 2.14
C ALA A 157 -11.75 -10.52 0.81
N LEU A 158 -10.42 -10.27 0.89
CA LEU A 158 -9.54 -10.33 -0.27
C LEU A 158 -9.56 -11.72 -0.91
N VAL A 159 -9.30 -12.78 -0.14
CA VAL A 159 -9.19 -14.13 -0.70
C VAL A 159 -10.56 -14.72 -1.08
N ALA A 160 -11.64 -14.30 -0.42
CA ALA A 160 -12.99 -14.67 -0.84
C ALA A 160 -13.30 -14.13 -2.24
N GLU A 161 -12.85 -12.90 -2.55
CA GLU A 161 -13.08 -12.27 -3.85
C GLU A 161 -12.05 -12.67 -4.91
N TYR A 162 -10.80 -12.96 -4.50
CA TYR A 162 -9.69 -13.35 -5.38
C TYR A 162 -9.06 -14.66 -4.91
N PRO A 163 -9.72 -15.81 -5.12
CA PRO A 163 -9.27 -17.12 -4.58
C PRO A 163 -7.94 -17.61 -5.18
N ASP A 164 -7.52 -17.05 -6.30
CA ASP A 164 -6.26 -17.36 -6.98
C ASP A 164 -5.18 -16.28 -6.78
N ALA A 165 -5.40 -15.34 -5.87
CA ALA A 165 -4.46 -14.26 -5.58
C ALA A 165 -3.09 -14.78 -5.12
N LEU A 166 -2.04 -14.09 -5.53
CA LEU A 166 -0.70 -14.22 -4.98
C LEU A 166 -0.47 -13.06 -3.99
N ILE A 167 -0.09 -13.39 -2.78
CA ILE A 167 0.05 -12.40 -1.70
C ILE A 167 1.52 -12.23 -1.35
N VAL A 168 1.99 -11.00 -1.30
CA VAL A 168 3.33 -10.61 -0.86
C VAL A 168 3.16 -9.76 0.39
N GLN A 169 3.64 -10.26 1.53
CA GLN A 169 3.54 -9.54 2.79
C GLN A 169 4.89 -8.97 3.19
N THR A 170 4.95 -7.66 3.39
CA THR A 170 6.16 -6.98 3.88
C THR A 170 6.16 -6.87 5.39
N HIS A 171 7.34 -6.99 6.00
CA HIS A 171 7.56 -6.97 7.45
C HIS A 171 8.61 -5.94 7.84
N ARG A 172 8.34 -5.19 8.91
CA ARG A 172 9.25 -4.22 9.51
C ARG A 172 8.93 -4.04 10.99
N ASP A 173 9.87 -3.49 11.75
CA ASP A 173 9.66 -3.13 13.16
C ASP A 173 8.43 -2.23 13.33
N PRO A 174 7.39 -2.70 14.07
CA PRO A 174 6.16 -1.96 14.22
C PRO A 174 6.31 -0.60 14.89
N LEU A 175 7.29 -0.39 15.77
CA LEU A 175 7.50 0.89 16.43
C LEU A 175 7.92 1.97 15.43
N ASN A 176 8.86 1.65 14.54
CA ASN A 176 9.24 2.57 13.46
C ASN A 176 8.10 2.82 12.47
N VAL A 177 7.27 1.81 12.22
CA VAL A 177 6.06 1.94 11.42
C VAL A 177 5.08 2.92 12.07
N ILE A 178 4.75 2.74 13.36
CA ILE A 178 3.85 3.60 14.13
C ILE A 178 4.32 5.05 14.10
N SER A 179 5.59 5.30 14.45
CA SER A 179 6.15 6.65 14.43
C SER A 179 6.02 7.32 13.06
N SER A 180 6.39 6.59 12.00
CA SER A 180 6.37 7.10 10.63
C SER A 180 4.96 7.37 10.09
N ILE A 181 3.98 6.47 10.36
CA ILE A 181 2.60 6.67 9.89
C ILE A 181 1.89 7.74 10.70
N SER A 182 2.21 7.89 11.99
CA SER A 182 1.67 8.96 12.83
C SER A 182 2.05 10.34 12.30
N ALA A 183 3.32 10.52 11.92
CA ALA A 183 3.79 11.76 11.32
C ALA A 183 3.13 12.03 9.97
N LEU A 184 2.96 11.02 9.13
CA LEU A 184 2.24 11.16 7.85
C LEU A 184 0.78 11.54 8.08
N THR A 185 0.07 10.84 8.97
CA THR A 185 -1.33 11.12 9.30
C THR A 185 -1.50 12.55 9.84
N HIS A 186 -0.61 12.95 10.75
CA HIS A 186 -0.61 14.30 11.29
C HIS A 186 -0.41 15.37 10.19
N HIS A 187 0.57 15.16 9.30
CA HIS A 187 0.80 16.04 8.17
C HIS A 187 -0.41 16.12 7.24
N LEU A 188 -1.00 14.98 6.86
CA LEU A 188 -2.17 14.94 5.99
C LEU A 188 -3.39 15.63 6.62
N ARG A 189 -3.62 15.47 7.92
CA ARG A 189 -4.73 16.13 8.62
C ARG A 189 -4.59 17.64 8.67
N HIS A 190 -3.37 18.18 8.71
CA HIS A 190 -3.13 19.61 8.62
C HIS A 190 -3.58 20.24 7.29
N LEU A 191 -3.78 19.45 6.24
CA LEU A 191 -4.35 19.92 4.98
C LEU A 191 -5.83 20.33 5.12
N ALA A 192 -6.52 19.73 6.08
CA ALA A 192 -7.95 19.91 6.27
C ALA A 192 -8.30 20.64 7.59
N SER A 193 -7.38 20.74 8.55
CA SER A 193 -7.65 21.31 9.88
C SER A 193 -6.37 21.78 10.57
N ASP A 194 -6.44 22.91 11.25
CA ASP A 194 -5.36 23.44 12.10
C ASP A 194 -5.27 22.67 13.45
N GLU A 195 -6.24 21.81 13.77
CA GLU A 195 -6.35 21.11 15.06
C GLU A 195 -5.81 19.66 15.01
N SER A 196 -4.81 19.37 14.18
CA SER A 196 -4.20 18.04 14.18
C SER A 196 -3.24 17.87 15.36
N SER A 197 -3.35 16.73 16.08
CA SER A 197 -2.48 16.36 17.19
C SER A 197 -1.65 15.13 16.82
N ILE A 198 -0.31 15.23 16.92
CA ILE A 198 0.59 14.10 16.66
C ILE A 198 0.35 12.95 17.65
N THR A 199 0.08 13.25 18.91
CA THR A 199 -0.19 12.22 19.93
C THR A 199 -1.52 11.50 19.70
N GLU A 200 -2.56 12.20 19.24
CA GLU A 200 -3.83 11.57 18.84
C GLU A 200 -3.63 10.70 17.58
N CYS A 201 -2.90 11.20 16.59
CA CYS A 201 -2.56 10.40 15.40
C CYS A 201 -1.74 9.16 15.78
N ALA A 202 -0.82 9.28 16.75
CA ALA A 202 -0.02 8.16 17.22
C ALA A 202 -0.84 7.11 17.97
N ALA A 203 -1.77 7.53 18.82
CA ALA A 203 -2.67 6.62 19.51
C ALA A 203 -3.53 5.82 18.52
N GLN A 204 -4.12 6.50 17.51
CA GLN A 204 -4.87 5.83 16.44
C GLN A 204 -3.98 4.88 15.64
N SER A 205 -2.79 5.33 15.19
CA SER A 205 -1.88 4.52 14.41
C SER A 205 -1.39 3.28 15.18
N CYS A 206 -1.13 3.42 16.48
CA CYS A 206 -0.75 2.30 17.33
C CYS A 206 -1.87 1.25 17.40
N GLU A 207 -3.12 1.68 17.64
CA GLU A 207 -4.27 0.79 17.65
C GLU A 207 -4.46 0.07 16.30
N GLU A 208 -4.40 0.80 15.19
CA GLU A 208 -4.51 0.22 13.83
C GLU A 208 -3.41 -0.83 13.57
N ILE A 209 -2.17 -0.53 13.93
CA ILE A 209 -1.04 -1.41 13.72
C ILE A 209 -1.18 -2.68 14.57
N VAL A 210 -1.46 -2.55 15.87
CA VAL A 210 -1.61 -3.70 16.78
C VAL A 210 -2.76 -4.60 16.30
N VAL A 211 -3.96 -4.03 16.11
CA VAL A 211 -5.13 -4.79 15.65
C VAL A 211 -4.90 -5.41 14.26
N GLY A 212 -4.28 -4.64 13.36
CA GLY A 212 -3.97 -5.12 12.01
C GLY A 212 -3.00 -6.29 11.99
N LEU A 213 -1.98 -6.28 12.84
CA LEU A 213 -1.03 -7.39 12.99
C LEU A 213 -1.69 -8.63 13.59
N GLU A 214 -2.48 -8.49 14.66
CA GLU A 214 -3.20 -9.60 15.29
C GLU A 214 -4.18 -10.26 14.33
N ARG A 215 -5.00 -9.46 13.62
CA ARG A 215 -5.92 -9.98 12.60
C ARG A 215 -5.17 -10.62 11.44
N GLY A 216 -4.13 -9.96 10.92
CA GLY A 216 -3.33 -10.49 9.83
C GLY A 216 -2.73 -11.85 10.17
N MET A 217 -2.21 -12.04 11.39
CA MET A 217 -1.70 -13.34 11.85
C MET A 217 -2.82 -14.39 11.89
N THR A 218 -3.96 -14.06 12.49
CA THR A 218 -5.11 -14.97 12.61
C THR A 218 -5.67 -15.37 11.24
N LEU A 219 -5.83 -14.37 10.36
CA LEU A 219 -6.35 -14.62 9.00
C LEU A 219 -5.38 -15.47 8.18
N ARG A 220 -4.08 -15.24 8.29
CA ARG A 220 -3.07 -16.08 7.62
C ARG A 220 -3.13 -17.53 8.06
N ASP A 221 -3.43 -17.82 9.32
CA ASP A 221 -3.60 -19.20 9.80
C ASP A 221 -4.82 -19.88 9.14
N SER A 222 -5.83 -19.09 8.78
CA SER A 222 -7.07 -19.59 8.13
C SER A 222 -6.97 -19.70 6.60
N LEU A 223 -5.97 -19.12 5.95
CA LEU A 223 -5.87 -19.05 4.47
C LEU A 223 -5.69 -20.40 3.79
N GLY A 224 -5.40 -21.46 4.49
CA GLY A 224 -5.32 -22.85 4.01
C GLY A 224 -4.67 -22.99 2.64
N GLY A 225 -3.48 -23.11 2.39
CA GLY A 225 -2.82 -23.36 1.10
C GLY A 225 -2.72 -22.14 0.16
N GLN A 226 -3.24 -21.00 0.53
CA GLN A 226 -2.97 -19.73 -0.16
C GLN A 226 -1.48 -19.40 -0.04
N ARG A 227 -0.89 -19.03 -1.18
CA ARG A 227 0.52 -18.71 -1.23
C ARG A 227 0.76 -17.29 -0.76
N VAL A 228 1.45 -17.14 0.36
CA VAL A 228 1.92 -15.84 0.89
C VAL A 228 3.44 -15.88 0.93
N VAL A 229 4.06 -14.92 0.26
CA VAL A 229 5.51 -14.71 0.27
C VAL A 229 5.84 -13.58 1.24
N ASP A 230 6.73 -13.86 2.20
CA ASP A 230 7.16 -12.88 3.20
C ASP A 230 8.41 -12.13 2.73
N VAL A 231 8.39 -10.79 2.83
CA VAL A 231 9.51 -9.92 2.47
C VAL A 231 9.92 -9.09 3.68
N GLN A 232 11.13 -9.31 4.17
CA GLN A 232 11.70 -8.52 5.26
C GLN A 232 12.22 -7.18 4.73
N PHE A 233 11.77 -6.08 5.34
CA PHE A 233 12.22 -4.72 4.96
C PHE A 233 13.74 -4.57 5.06
N ALA A 234 14.35 -5.11 6.12
CA ALA A 234 15.80 -5.06 6.34
C ALA A 234 16.57 -5.73 5.19
N ASP A 235 16.12 -6.90 4.72
CA ASP A 235 16.75 -7.61 3.59
C ASP A 235 16.54 -6.86 2.29
N PHE A 236 15.33 -6.35 2.06
CA PHE A 236 14.98 -5.58 0.87
C PHE A 236 15.83 -4.32 0.75
N ILE A 237 16.03 -3.56 1.84
CA ILE A 237 16.86 -2.35 1.81
C ILE A 237 18.35 -2.69 1.64
N ARG A 238 18.82 -3.81 2.21
CA ARG A 238 20.21 -4.25 2.07
C ARG A 238 20.55 -4.66 0.63
N ASP A 239 19.70 -5.46 0.00
CA ASP A 239 19.85 -5.89 -1.40
C ASP A 239 18.47 -6.06 -2.06
N PRO A 240 17.93 -4.98 -2.67
CA PRO A 240 16.62 -5.01 -3.31
C PRO A 240 16.50 -6.09 -4.39
N PHE A 241 17.57 -6.28 -5.18
CA PHE A 241 17.50 -7.19 -6.34
C PHE A 241 17.67 -8.65 -5.96
N ALA A 242 18.44 -8.98 -4.93
CA ALA A 242 18.43 -10.33 -4.36
C ALA A 242 17.05 -10.68 -3.81
N THR A 243 16.42 -9.76 -3.07
CA THR A 243 15.07 -9.93 -2.54
C THR A 243 14.04 -10.11 -3.67
N ILE A 244 14.08 -9.28 -4.72
CA ILE A 244 13.16 -9.38 -5.85
C ILE A 244 13.33 -10.70 -6.60
N ARG A 245 14.57 -11.18 -6.84
CA ARG A 245 14.79 -12.48 -7.49
C ARG A 245 14.20 -13.63 -6.67
N THR A 246 14.42 -13.61 -5.35
CA THR A 246 13.81 -14.59 -4.44
C THR A 246 12.29 -14.53 -4.50
N LEU A 247 11.71 -13.32 -4.46
CA LEU A 247 10.28 -13.10 -4.56
C LEU A 247 9.70 -13.68 -5.87
N TYR A 248 10.35 -13.40 -7.02
CA TYR A 248 9.89 -13.95 -8.31
C TYR A 248 9.92 -15.48 -8.31
N ALA A 249 11.02 -16.06 -7.81
CA ALA A 249 11.14 -17.53 -7.72
C ALA A 249 10.03 -18.14 -6.83
N GLU A 250 9.74 -17.53 -5.68
CA GLU A 250 8.69 -17.97 -4.77
C GLU A 250 7.29 -17.81 -5.36
N LEU A 251 7.04 -16.77 -6.15
CA LEU A 251 5.80 -16.57 -6.90
C LEU A 251 5.68 -17.53 -8.09
N GLY A 252 6.72 -18.35 -8.39
CA GLY A 252 6.77 -19.24 -9.54
C GLY A 252 6.84 -18.48 -10.86
N ARG A 253 7.55 -17.35 -10.88
CA ARG A 253 7.78 -16.48 -12.03
C ARG A 253 9.26 -16.42 -12.36
N GLU A 254 9.58 -16.20 -13.62
CA GLU A 254 10.91 -15.83 -14.06
C GLU A 254 11.04 -14.31 -14.05
N LEU A 255 12.13 -13.78 -13.51
CA LEU A 255 12.47 -12.37 -13.61
C LEU A 255 13.25 -12.16 -14.90
N GLU A 256 12.58 -11.61 -15.90
CA GLU A 256 13.18 -11.34 -17.20
C GLU A 256 14.30 -10.29 -17.06
N PRO A 257 15.43 -10.45 -17.81
CA PRO A 257 16.55 -9.51 -17.73
C PRO A 257 16.15 -8.05 -18.00
N LEU A 258 15.22 -7.83 -18.94
CA LEU A 258 14.72 -6.49 -19.25
C LEU A 258 13.94 -5.88 -18.07
N ALA A 259 13.13 -6.69 -17.40
CA ALA A 259 12.40 -6.23 -16.21
C ALA A 259 13.37 -5.81 -15.10
N GLU A 260 14.40 -6.62 -14.81
CA GLU A 260 15.42 -6.23 -13.82
C GLU A 260 16.18 -4.97 -14.25
N GLN A 261 16.50 -4.82 -15.53
CA GLN A 261 17.17 -3.61 -16.05
C GLN A 261 16.29 -2.36 -15.84
N ASN A 262 14.99 -2.45 -16.14
CA ASN A 262 14.04 -1.36 -15.93
C ASN A 262 13.91 -1.00 -14.44
N MET A 263 13.82 -1.99 -13.56
CA MET A 263 13.79 -1.79 -12.11
C MET A 263 15.05 -1.07 -11.60
N ARG A 264 16.23 -1.44 -12.12
CA ARG A 264 17.50 -0.79 -11.78
C ARG A 264 17.55 0.66 -12.25
N ALA A 265 17.09 0.91 -13.48
CA ALA A 265 16.99 2.26 -14.02
C ALA A 265 16.03 3.13 -13.20
N PHE A 266 14.87 2.58 -12.82
CA PHE A 266 13.92 3.26 -11.96
C PHE A 266 14.52 3.62 -10.61
N LEU A 267 15.16 2.67 -9.94
CA LEU A 267 15.78 2.91 -8.63
C LEU A 267 16.91 3.95 -8.69
N ALA A 268 17.69 3.95 -9.77
CA ALA A 268 18.74 4.95 -9.98
C ALA A 268 18.18 6.37 -10.21
N ALA A 269 17.03 6.47 -10.89
CA ALA A 269 16.34 7.75 -11.12
C ALA A 269 15.57 8.25 -9.86
N HIS A 270 15.24 7.35 -8.92
CA HIS A 270 14.50 7.64 -7.71
C HIS A 270 15.26 7.13 -6.47
N PRO A 271 16.41 7.73 -6.12
CA PRO A 271 17.31 7.21 -5.08
C PRO A 271 16.71 7.27 -3.65
N GLY A 272 15.48 7.80 -3.51
CA GLY A 272 14.89 8.06 -2.22
C GLY A 272 15.55 9.27 -1.51
N ASP A 273 15.00 9.61 -0.37
CA ASP A 273 15.49 10.76 0.42
C ASP A 273 16.55 10.39 1.46
N GLY A 274 17.13 9.20 1.34
CA GLY A 274 18.13 8.70 2.30
C GLY A 274 17.59 8.43 3.71
N GLY A 275 16.27 8.39 3.87
CA GLY A 275 15.61 8.16 5.15
C GLY A 275 15.74 9.34 6.11
N GLY A 276 15.76 10.56 5.58
CA GLY A 276 15.78 11.80 6.37
C GLY A 276 14.74 11.75 7.49
N SER A 277 15.14 12.17 8.70
CA SER A 277 14.33 12.06 9.91
C SER A 277 13.12 13.00 9.85
N ARG A 278 12.01 12.52 9.30
CA ARG A 278 10.74 13.27 9.24
C ARG A 278 9.81 12.93 10.41
N TYR A 279 10.26 12.09 11.33
CA TYR A 279 9.48 11.63 12.48
C TYR A 279 10.42 11.25 13.63
N CYS A 280 9.92 11.44 14.85
CA CYS A 280 10.62 11.08 16.07
C CYS A 280 9.66 10.29 16.97
N TRP A 281 10.14 9.17 17.56
CA TRP A 281 9.32 8.38 18.47
C TRP A 281 8.82 9.20 19.67
N ALA A 282 9.68 10.08 20.19
CA ALA A 282 9.34 10.91 21.34
C ALA A 282 8.11 11.81 21.09
N ASP A 283 7.87 12.22 19.85
CA ASP A 283 6.72 13.06 19.49
C ASP A 283 5.39 12.30 19.60
N THR A 284 5.42 10.97 19.57
CA THR A 284 4.22 10.13 19.66
C THR A 284 3.58 10.17 21.04
N GLY A 285 4.35 10.43 22.09
CA GLY A 285 3.92 10.31 23.47
C GLY A 285 3.62 8.89 23.96
N LEU A 286 3.94 7.87 23.15
CA LEU A 286 3.70 6.46 23.46
C LEU A 286 4.87 5.85 24.27
N ASP A 287 4.56 4.93 25.16
CA ASP A 287 5.55 4.12 25.85
C ASP A 287 6.04 2.97 24.94
N ALA A 288 7.31 3.01 24.57
CA ALA A 288 7.91 2.02 23.67
C ALA A 288 7.89 0.60 24.26
N GLY A 289 8.05 0.44 25.58
CA GLY A 289 8.02 -0.84 26.25
C GLY A 289 6.63 -1.48 26.19
N LEU A 290 5.60 -0.69 26.43
CA LEU A 290 4.21 -1.17 26.35
C LEU A 290 3.84 -1.56 24.91
N VAL A 291 4.19 -0.72 23.93
CA VAL A 291 3.93 -1.04 22.51
C VAL A 291 4.70 -2.29 22.09
N ARG A 292 5.97 -2.43 22.51
CA ARG A 292 6.80 -3.62 22.21
C ARG A 292 6.16 -4.91 22.75
N GLN A 293 5.56 -4.87 23.94
CA GLN A 293 4.82 -6.01 24.49
C GLN A 293 3.62 -6.40 23.62
N GLN A 294 2.87 -5.45 23.10
CA GLN A 294 1.71 -5.70 22.25
C GLN A 294 2.08 -6.35 20.91
N VAL A 295 3.22 -5.94 20.31
CA VAL A 295 3.62 -6.43 18.98
C VAL A 295 4.62 -7.59 19.02
N GLY A 296 5.04 -8.03 20.20
CA GLY A 296 6.09 -9.04 20.38
C GLY A 296 5.77 -10.39 19.72
N ALA A 297 4.52 -10.84 19.79
CA ALA A 297 4.09 -12.07 19.12
C ALA A 297 4.31 -12.03 17.60
N TYR A 298 4.00 -10.89 16.97
CA TYR A 298 4.25 -10.68 15.54
C TYR A 298 5.74 -10.72 15.22
N GLN A 299 6.55 -10.00 15.98
CA GLN A 299 7.99 -9.95 15.74
C GLN A 299 8.63 -11.33 15.88
N GLN A 300 8.24 -12.07 16.92
CA GLN A 300 8.71 -13.44 17.14
C GLN A 300 8.29 -14.37 16.00
N ARG A 301 7.03 -14.30 15.58
CA ARG A 301 6.48 -15.17 14.52
C ARG A 301 7.19 -15.00 13.20
N TYR A 302 7.46 -13.75 12.80
CA TYR A 302 8.02 -13.44 11.49
C TYR A 302 9.52 -13.11 11.52
N GLY A 303 10.18 -13.22 12.68
CA GLY A 303 11.60 -12.91 12.80
C GLY A 303 11.94 -11.44 12.54
N VAL A 304 11.03 -10.52 12.86
CA VAL A 304 11.21 -9.09 12.61
C VAL A 304 12.13 -8.49 13.68
N PRO A 305 13.32 -7.98 13.32
CA PRO A 305 14.24 -7.43 14.30
C PRO A 305 13.77 -6.05 14.80
N ASP A 306 14.22 -5.71 16.02
CA ASP A 306 14.10 -4.35 16.52
C ASP A 306 14.99 -3.41 15.69
N GLU A 307 14.42 -2.29 15.26
CA GLU A 307 15.18 -1.18 14.67
C GLU A 307 15.44 -0.09 15.73
N PRO A 308 16.53 0.69 15.60
CA PRO A 308 16.72 1.87 16.43
C PRO A 308 15.52 2.83 16.28
N LEU A 309 14.98 3.28 17.40
CA LEU A 309 13.93 4.31 17.39
C LEU A 309 14.53 5.65 16.95
N ARG A 310 13.86 6.30 16.02
CA ARG A 310 14.24 7.60 15.50
C ARG A 310 13.50 8.72 16.21
#